data_96afd3c6a0e205b4ae8039b50c07845b
#
_entry.id   96afd3c6a0e205b4ae8039b50c07845b
#
_cell.length_a   1.000
_cell.length_b   1.000
_cell.length_c   1.000
_cell.angle_alpha   90.00
_cell.angle_beta   90.00
_cell.angle_gamma   90.00
#
_symmetry.space_group_name_H-M   'P 1'
#
loop_
_entity.id
_entity.type
_entity.pdbx_description
1 polymer ?
#
loop_
_entity_poly.entity_id
_entity_poly.type
_entity_poly.pdbx_seq_one_letter_code
_entity_poly.pdbx_strand_id
1 'polypeptide(L)'
;MSTVYIISAPSGSGKSTLVDRVRQLVPQLDFSISYTTRPPRRNENNGREYFFVSREEFEKMIRAGEFLEHADVFGNYYGTARRFLREAELNQHDLLLDIDVQGAEQIKSALPPAVSVFVLPPNRAELEKRLRNRSLDAEDVIQRRLVTASREIEKYGKYDYILVNDRLEDSIAALQAILMSERLKREGSRQSADDCEMLAIAERCRLENVRERVQPILASFVAATAPGGR
;
A
#
# COMPACT_ATOMS: atom_id res chain seq x y z
N MET A 1 17.21 5.96 -13.63
CA MET A 1 17.09 5.47 -12.24
C MET A 1 15.68 4.97 -12.03
N SER A 2 15.49 3.82 -11.38
CA SER A 2 14.19 3.26 -11.04
C SER A 2 13.54 4.01 -9.89
N THR A 3 12.23 4.26 -9.95
CA THR A 3 11.47 4.79 -8.83
C THR A 3 10.86 3.63 -8.03
N VAL A 4 10.95 3.70 -6.71
CA VAL A 4 10.27 2.77 -5.81
C VAL A 4 8.95 3.40 -5.37
N TYR A 5 7.83 2.72 -5.64
CA TYR A 5 6.51 3.11 -5.21
C TYR A 5 6.06 2.23 -4.05
N ILE A 6 5.60 2.83 -2.98
CA ILE A 6 5.10 2.17 -1.79
C ILE A 6 3.59 2.38 -1.73
N ILE A 7 2.82 1.30 -1.75
CA ILE A 7 1.37 1.36 -1.55
C ILE A 7 1.04 0.72 -0.22
N SER A 8 0.44 1.50 0.67
CA SER A 8 -0.03 1.00 1.96
C SER A 8 -1.51 1.31 2.17
N ALA A 9 -2.18 0.51 2.96
CA ALA A 9 -3.58 0.69 3.27
C ALA A 9 -3.97 -0.11 4.50
N PRO A 10 -4.99 0.29 5.23
CA PRO A 10 -5.63 -0.58 6.22
C PRO A 10 -6.21 -1.83 5.56
N SER A 11 -6.20 -2.93 6.32
CA SER A 11 -6.80 -4.18 5.85
C SER A 11 -8.27 -3.97 5.46
N GLY A 12 -8.67 -4.41 4.26
CA GLY A 12 -10.03 -4.22 3.74
C GLY A 12 -10.25 -2.97 2.88
N SER A 13 -9.26 -2.09 2.73
CA SER A 13 -9.38 -0.88 1.90
C SER A 13 -9.39 -1.14 0.38
N GLY A 14 -9.18 -2.38 -0.08
CA GLY A 14 -9.19 -2.73 -1.50
C GLY A 14 -7.83 -2.59 -2.20
N LYS A 15 -6.73 -2.44 -1.43
CA LYS A 15 -5.37 -2.24 -1.94
C LYS A 15 -4.95 -3.28 -2.98
N SER A 16 -5.09 -4.58 -2.69
CA SER A 16 -4.61 -5.64 -3.59
C SER A 16 -5.30 -5.60 -4.95
N THR A 17 -6.63 -5.39 -4.98
CA THR A 17 -7.37 -5.24 -6.25
C THR A 17 -6.88 -4.03 -7.05
N LEU A 18 -6.63 -2.91 -6.37
CA LEU A 18 -6.13 -1.69 -6.99
C LEU A 18 -4.72 -1.90 -7.57
N VAL A 19 -3.82 -2.51 -6.79
CA VAL A 19 -2.45 -2.83 -7.21
C VAL A 19 -2.45 -3.78 -8.41
N ASP A 20 -3.23 -4.86 -8.37
CA ASP A 20 -3.32 -5.83 -9.47
C ASP A 20 -3.79 -5.20 -10.78
N ARG A 21 -4.74 -4.25 -10.71
CA ARG A 21 -5.25 -3.55 -11.89
C ARG A 21 -4.22 -2.56 -12.46
N VAL A 22 -3.58 -1.79 -11.60
CA VAL A 22 -2.58 -0.79 -12.04
C VAL A 22 -1.35 -1.45 -12.65
N ARG A 23 -0.89 -2.59 -12.13
CA ARG A 23 0.22 -3.36 -12.72
C ARG A 23 -0.02 -3.79 -14.17
N GLN A 24 -1.29 -3.96 -14.57
CA GLN A 24 -1.65 -4.30 -15.95
C GLN A 24 -1.69 -3.07 -16.88
N LEU A 25 -1.81 -1.87 -16.32
CA LEU A 25 -1.99 -0.62 -17.08
C LEU A 25 -0.70 0.19 -17.19
N VAL A 26 0.22 0.05 -16.25
CA VAL A 26 1.48 0.81 -16.22
C VAL A 26 2.61 -0.08 -16.75
N PRO A 27 3.19 0.25 -17.93
CA PRO A 27 4.31 -0.51 -18.48
C PRO A 27 5.57 -0.31 -17.61
N GLN A 28 6.52 -1.22 -17.71
CA GLN A 28 7.82 -1.15 -17.01
C GLN A 28 7.68 -0.93 -15.50
N LEU A 29 6.70 -1.61 -14.89
CA LEU A 29 6.44 -1.58 -13.47
C LEU A 29 6.56 -3.01 -12.91
N ASP A 30 7.68 -3.30 -12.27
CA ASP A 30 7.91 -4.57 -11.58
C ASP A 30 7.19 -4.56 -10.23
N PHE A 31 6.86 -5.74 -9.75
CA PHE A 31 6.16 -5.92 -8.48
C PHE A 31 6.98 -6.80 -7.53
N SER A 32 7.15 -6.34 -6.30
CA SER A 32 7.78 -7.14 -5.26
C SER A 32 6.76 -8.06 -4.60
N ILE A 33 6.98 -9.37 -4.74
CA ILE A 33 6.24 -10.37 -3.98
C ILE A 33 6.91 -10.52 -2.62
N SER A 34 6.21 -10.15 -1.54
CA SER A 34 6.74 -10.21 -0.18
C SER A 34 6.94 -11.66 0.29
N TYR A 35 7.93 -11.86 1.14
CA TYR A 35 8.11 -13.08 1.92
C TYR A 35 7.25 -13.05 3.17
N THR A 36 6.75 -14.22 3.61
CA THR A 36 6.00 -14.32 4.86
C THR A 36 6.19 -15.69 5.53
N THR A 37 6.13 -15.67 6.86
CA THR A 37 6.10 -16.91 7.68
C THR A 37 4.67 -17.37 7.96
N ARG A 38 3.66 -16.61 7.53
CA ARG A 38 2.26 -17.00 7.64
C ARG A 38 1.98 -18.19 6.71
N PRO A 39 1.25 -19.21 7.16
CA PRO A 39 0.79 -20.28 6.27
C PRO A 39 -0.07 -19.74 5.11
N PRO A 40 0.01 -20.35 3.91
CA PRO A 40 -0.83 -19.95 2.78
C PRO A 40 -2.31 -20.18 3.11
N ARG A 41 -3.18 -19.27 2.63
CA ARG A 41 -4.62 -19.46 2.65
C ARG A 41 -5.03 -20.37 1.48
N ARG A 42 -6.31 -20.84 1.52
CA ARG A 42 -6.83 -21.88 0.61
C ARG A 42 -6.59 -21.62 -0.89
N ASN A 43 -6.50 -20.34 -1.29
CA ASN A 43 -6.36 -19.94 -2.71
C ASN A 43 -5.06 -19.19 -2.99
N GLU A 44 -4.07 -19.23 -2.08
CA GLU A 44 -2.79 -18.56 -2.24
C GLU A 44 -1.72 -19.55 -2.72
N ASN A 45 -0.91 -19.13 -3.68
CA ASN A 45 0.17 -19.92 -4.26
C ASN A 45 1.53 -19.31 -3.94
N ASN A 46 2.51 -20.18 -3.65
CA ASN A 46 3.87 -19.73 -3.41
C ASN A 46 4.47 -19.06 -4.65
N GLY A 47 5.08 -17.90 -4.46
CA GLY A 47 5.67 -17.12 -5.55
C GLY A 47 4.66 -16.29 -6.36
N ARG A 48 3.40 -16.26 -5.95
CA ARG A 48 2.36 -15.43 -6.59
C ARG A 48 1.81 -14.38 -5.63
N GLU A 49 1.15 -14.78 -4.55
CA GLU A 49 0.66 -13.87 -3.52
C GLU A 49 1.78 -13.52 -2.53
N TYR A 50 2.53 -14.53 -2.11
CA TYR A 50 3.69 -14.43 -1.21
C TYR A 50 4.71 -15.52 -1.53
N PHE A 51 5.96 -15.30 -1.10
CA PHE A 51 6.90 -16.38 -0.86
C PHE A 51 6.70 -16.90 0.57
N PHE A 52 6.07 -18.05 0.70
CA PHE A 52 5.81 -18.68 2.01
C PHE A 52 7.06 -19.47 2.43
N VAL A 53 7.67 -19.05 3.53
CA VAL A 53 8.89 -19.65 4.08
C VAL A 53 8.72 -19.99 5.56
N SER A 54 9.58 -20.87 6.07
CA SER A 54 9.61 -21.14 7.50
C SER A 54 10.13 -19.92 8.28
N ARG A 55 9.82 -19.87 9.59
CA ARG A 55 10.34 -18.82 10.46
C ARG A 55 11.88 -18.86 10.50
N GLU A 56 12.47 -20.05 10.56
CA GLU A 56 13.91 -20.25 10.55
C GLU A 56 14.57 -19.68 9.29
N GLU A 57 13.99 -19.97 8.14
CA GLU A 57 14.48 -19.46 6.85
C GLU A 57 14.36 -17.93 6.77
N PHE A 58 13.24 -17.36 7.20
CA PHE A 58 13.06 -15.92 7.24
C PHE A 58 14.11 -15.24 8.15
N GLU A 59 14.34 -15.77 9.34
CA GLU A 59 15.36 -15.27 10.27
C GLU A 59 16.78 -15.41 9.72
N LYS A 60 17.05 -16.46 8.93
CA LYS A 60 18.32 -16.60 8.19
C LYS A 60 18.47 -15.49 7.15
N MET A 61 17.42 -15.16 6.41
CA MET A 61 17.43 -14.07 5.44
C MET A 61 17.62 -12.70 6.12
N ILE A 62 17.03 -12.48 7.32
CA ILE A 62 17.30 -11.28 8.12
C ILE A 62 18.79 -11.16 8.44
N ARG A 63 19.40 -12.23 8.99
CA ARG A 63 20.83 -12.25 9.33
C ARG A 63 21.74 -12.04 8.12
N ALA A 64 21.32 -12.50 6.96
CA ALA A 64 22.03 -12.29 5.69
C ALA A 64 21.83 -10.89 5.08
N GLY A 65 20.99 -10.04 5.67
CA GLY A 65 20.69 -8.69 5.15
C GLY A 65 19.94 -8.69 3.82
N GLU A 66 19.16 -9.74 3.54
CA GLU A 66 18.48 -9.93 2.25
C GLU A 66 17.22 -9.06 2.10
N PHE A 67 16.70 -8.48 3.19
CA PHE A 67 15.51 -7.64 3.15
C PHE A 67 15.82 -6.14 3.01
N LEU A 68 14.98 -5.43 2.27
CA LEU A 68 14.87 -3.97 2.27
C LEU A 68 14.17 -3.48 3.55
N GLU A 69 13.10 -4.19 3.91
CA GLU A 69 12.32 -3.99 5.11
C GLU A 69 11.77 -5.34 5.59
N HIS A 70 11.45 -5.45 6.86
CA HIS A 70 10.67 -6.56 7.41
C HIS A 70 9.92 -6.12 8.67
N ALA A 71 8.78 -6.74 8.94
CA ALA A 71 7.95 -6.45 10.11
C ALA A 71 7.31 -7.72 10.67
N ASP A 72 7.00 -7.71 11.97
CA ASP A 72 6.10 -8.68 12.60
C ASP A 72 4.67 -8.09 12.56
N VAL A 73 3.78 -8.81 11.87
CA VAL A 73 2.37 -8.44 11.77
C VAL A 73 1.53 -9.60 12.31
N PHE A 74 0.96 -9.42 13.48
CA PHE A 74 0.16 -10.43 14.20
C PHE A 74 0.91 -11.77 14.41
N GLY A 75 2.20 -11.71 14.76
CA GLY A 75 3.04 -12.87 15.06
C GLY A 75 3.60 -13.59 13.84
N ASN A 76 3.39 -13.07 12.63
CA ASN A 76 4.01 -13.55 11.41
C ASN A 76 4.95 -12.50 10.83
N TYR A 77 6.09 -12.92 10.34
CA TYR A 77 7.00 -12.05 9.63
C TYR A 77 6.52 -11.80 8.21
N TYR A 78 6.74 -10.57 7.75
CA TYR A 78 6.61 -10.15 6.36
C TYR A 78 7.84 -9.35 5.98
N GLY A 79 8.29 -9.42 4.72
CA GLY A 79 9.45 -8.66 4.29
C GLY A 79 9.61 -8.61 2.78
N THR A 80 10.20 -7.52 2.33
CA THR A 80 10.50 -7.22 0.93
C THR A 80 11.98 -7.50 0.65
N ALA A 81 12.27 -8.46 -0.23
CA ALA A 81 13.65 -8.82 -0.53
C ALA A 81 14.34 -7.78 -1.43
N ARG A 82 15.62 -7.50 -1.14
CA ARG A 82 16.48 -6.57 -1.91
C ARG A 82 16.67 -6.97 -3.37
N ARG A 83 16.51 -8.26 -3.69
CA ARG A 83 16.65 -8.75 -5.07
C ARG A 83 15.68 -8.08 -6.03
N PHE A 84 14.43 -7.81 -5.63
CA PHE A 84 13.45 -7.16 -6.49
C PHE A 84 13.85 -5.76 -6.90
N LEU A 85 14.47 -4.99 -6.00
CA LEU A 85 15.00 -3.68 -6.34
C LEU A 85 16.15 -3.79 -7.35
N ARG A 86 17.08 -4.72 -7.14
CA ARG A 86 18.19 -4.95 -8.07
C ARG A 86 17.70 -5.40 -9.45
N GLU A 87 16.71 -6.29 -9.50
CA GLU A 87 16.10 -6.77 -10.74
C GLU A 87 15.42 -5.60 -11.50
N ALA A 88 14.64 -4.77 -10.80
CA ALA A 88 14.00 -3.61 -11.41
C ALA A 88 15.03 -2.58 -11.93
N GLU A 89 16.11 -2.33 -11.18
CA GLU A 89 17.21 -1.46 -11.61
C GLU A 89 17.90 -1.98 -12.88
N LEU A 90 18.19 -3.29 -12.94
CA LEU A 90 18.80 -3.93 -14.11
C LEU A 90 17.90 -3.85 -15.35
N ASN A 91 16.60 -4.00 -15.17
CA ASN A 91 15.60 -3.91 -16.24
C ASN A 91 15.25 -2.45 -16.59
N GLN A 92 15.72 -1.46 -15.85
CA GLN A 92 15.31 -0.05 -15.95
C GLN A 92 13.80 0.14 -15.76
N HIS A 93 13.18 -0.70 -14.95
CA HIS A 93 11.79 -0.63 -14.54
C HIS A 93 11.65 0.07 -13.18
N ASP A 94 10.48 0.63 -12.93
CA ASP A 94 10.09 1.07 -11.59
C ASP A 94 9.65 -0.14 -10.76
N LEU A 95 9.69 -0.03 -9.44
CA LEU A 95 9.32 -1.10 -8.51
C LEU A 95 8.12 -0.70 -7.65
N LEU A 96 7.07 -1.52 -7.65
CA LEU A 96 5.89 -1.37 -6.80
C LEU A 96 5.96 -2.31 -5.60
N LEU A 97 5.83 -1.74 -4.39
CA LEU A 97 5.79 -2.45 -3.12
C LEU A 97 4.37 -2.37 -2.53
N ASP A 98 3.75 -3.53 -2.26
CA ASP A 98 2.50 -3.65 -1.52
C ASP A 98 2.83 -4.07 -0.08
N ILE A 99 3.04 -3.09 0.81
CA ILE A 99 3.52 -3.31 2.18
C ILE A 99 2.66 -2.59 3.21
N ASP A 100 2.81 -2.96 4.48
CA ASP A 100 2.13 -2.32 5.59
C ASP A 100 2.80 -0.98 5.99
N VAL A 101 2.22 -0.29 6.96
CA VAL A 101 2.71 1.02 7.41
C VAL A 101 4.08 0.95 8.10
N GLN A 102 4.45 -0.19 8.71
CA GLN A 102 5.74 -0.36 9.36
C GLN A 102 6.85 -0.53 8.32
N GLY A 103 6.60 -1.38 7.31
CA GLY A 103 7.50 -1.56 6.18
C GLY A 103 7.66 -0.27 5.38
N ALA A 104 6.59 0.49 5.17
CA ALA A 104 6.64 1.78 4.49
C ALA A 104 7.57 2.79 5.20
N GLU A 105 7.50 2.88 6.53
CA GLU A 105 8.38 3.74 7.33
C GLU A 105 9.86 3.33 7.18
N GLN A 106 10.15 2.03 7.18
CA GLN A 106 11.51 1.50 6.98
C GLN A 106 12.04 1.84 5.58
N ILE A 107 11.23 1.60 4.53
CA ILE A 107 11.62 1.91 3.15
C ILE A 107 11.85 3.42 2.98
N LYS A 108 10.96 4.28 3.46
CA LYS A 108 11.13 5.75 3.35
C LYS A 108 12.41 6.21 4.06
N SER A 109 12.79 5.57 5.16
CA SER A 109 14.04 5.88 5.87
C SER A 109 15.28 5.40 5.11
N ALA A 110 15.21 4.21 4.51
CA ALA A 110 16.34 3.62 3.77
C ALA A 110 16.47 4.17 2.34
N LEU A 111 15.36 4.55 1.71
CA LEU A 111 15.26 5.06 0.35
C LEU A 111 14.40 6.34 0.34
N PRO A 112 14.92 7.50 0.79
CA PRO A 112 14.15 8.74 0.88
C PRO A 112 13.45 9.18 -0.42
N PRO A 113 13.98 8.91 -1.63
CA PRO A 113 13.32 9.23 -2.89
C PRO A 113 12.11 8.34 -3.23
N ALA A 114 11.85 7.26 -2.44
CA ALA A 114 10.68 6.41 -2.69
C ALA A 114 9.39 7.21 -2.56
N VAL A 115 8.46 6.97 -3.48
CA VAL A 115 7.14 7.63 -3.52
C VAL A 115 6.13 6.79 -2.78
N SER A 116 5.42 7.36 -1.83
CA SER A 116 4.48 6.64 -0.98
C SER A 116 3.03 7.09 -1.18
N VAL A 117 2.13 6.10 -1.34
CA VAL A 117 0.68 6.30 -1.51
C VAL A 117 -0.05 5.55 -0.41
N PHE A 118 -0.90 6.25 0.32
CA PHE A 118 -1.77 5.65 1.32
C PHE A 118 -3.21 5.54 0.79
N VAL A 119 -3.75 4.33 0.76
CA VAL A 119 -5.11 4.07 0.27
C VAL A 119 -6.07 4.03 1.44
N LEU A 120 -6.99 4.99 1.49
CA LEU A 120 -8.05 5.09 2.48
C LEU A 120 -9.35 4.47 1.99
N PRO A 121 -10.13 3.80 2.85
CA PRO A 121 -11.54 3.54 2.57
C PRO A 121 -12.34 4.86 2.65
N PRO A 122 -13.54 4.95 2.04
CA PRO A 122 -14.32 6.19 2.08
C PRO A 122 -14.83 6.57 3.48
N ASN A 123 -15.02 5.60 4.36
CA ASN A 123 -15.34 5.76 5.76
C ASN A 123 -15.23 4.43 6.52
N ARG A 124 -15.38 4.48 7.86
CA ARG A 124 -15.29 3.31 8.73
C ARG A 124 -16.40 2.29 8.45
N ALA A 125 -17.63 2.71 8.19
CA ALA A 125 -18.75 1.80 7.95
C ALA A 125 -18.55 0.97 6.67
N GLU A 126 -18.04 1.58 5.60
CA GLU A 126 -17.71 0.86 4.37
C GLU A 126 -16.54 -0.10 4.57
N LEU A 127 -15.51 0.28 5.34
CA LEU A 127 -14.44 -0.63 5.71
C LEU A 127 -14.96 -1.85 6.47
N GLU A 128 -15.81 -1.65 7.47
CA GLU A 128 -16.42 -2.73 8.24
C GLU A 128 -17.24 -3.66 7.34
N LYS A 129 -18.06 -3.12 6.45
CA LYS A 129 -18.83 -3.89 5.46
C LYS A 129 -17.91 -4.74 4.58
N ARG A 130 -16.80 -4.17 4.07
CA ARG A 130 -15.81 -4.90 3.25
C ARG A 130 -15.12 -6.00 4.02
N LEU A 131 -14.79 -5.78 5.30
CA LEU A 131 -14.21 -6.81 6.16
C LEU A 131 -15.18 -7.97 6.40
N ARG A 132 -16.48 -7.68 6.68
CA ARG A 132 -17.52 -8.70 6.87
C ARG A 132 -17.77 -9.52 5.62
N ASN A 133 -17.80 -8.88 4.44
CA ASN A 133 -18.08 -9.56 3.17
C ASN A 133 -16.91 -10.43 2.67
N ARG A 134 -15.68 -10.14 3.07
CA ARG A 134 -14.47 -10.82 2.55
C ARG A 134 -14.16 -12.12 3.29
N SER A 135 -14.56 -12.25 4.52
CA SER A 135 -14.17 -13.36 5.37
C SER A 135 -15.33 -13.80 6.27
N LEU A 136 -15.37 -15.09 6.56
CA LEU A 136 -16.21 -15.66 7.62
C LEU A 136 -15.54 -15.49 8.99
N ASP A 137 -14.83 -14.34 9.20
CA ASP A 137 -14.15 -14.06 10.44
C ASP A 137 -15.16 -13.89 11.58
N ALA A 138 -14.81 -14.36 12.76
CA ALA A 138 -15.58 -14.13 13.97
C ALA A 138 -15.63 -12.63 14.32
N GLU A 139 -16.68 -12.19 15.00
CA GLU A 139 -16.91 -10.77 15.32
C GLU A 139 -15.73 -10.11 16.04
N ASP A 140 -15.09 -10.82 16.96
CA ASP A 140 -13.92 -10.34 17.70
C ASP A 140 -12.69 -10.10 16.81
N VAL A 141 -12.55 -10.88 15.73
CA VAL A 141 -11.50 -10.70 14.72
C VAL A 141 -11.78 -9.44 13.89
N ILE A 142 -13.04 -9.23 13.48
CA ILE A 142 -13.45 -8.03 12.74
C ILE A 142 -13.19 -6.78 13.57
N GLN A 143 -13.58 -6.78 14.84
CA GLN A 143 -13.36 -5.64 15.74
C GLN A 143 -11.87 -5.35 15.94
N ARG A 144 -11.03 -6.37 16.13
CA ARG A 144 -9.57 -6.21 16.20
C ARG A 144 -9.00 -5.59 14.92
N ARG A 145 -9.49 -6.02 13.75
CA ARG A 145 -9.04 -5.47 12.45
C ARG A 145 -9.46 -4.00 12.29
N LEU A 146 -10.64 -3.61 12.76
CA LEU A 146 -11.11 -2.23 12.74
C LEU A 146 -10.26 -1.33 13.67
N VAL A 147 -9.91 -1.82 14.86
CA VAL A 147 -9.01 -1.09 15.78
C VAL A 147 -7.63 -0.91 15.15
N THR A 148 -7.09 -1.95 14.53
CA THR A 148 -5.80 -1.88 13.83
C THR A 148 -5.88 -0.89 12.67
N ALA A 149 -6.94 -0.94 11.87
CA ALA A 149 -7.16 -0.01 10.76
C ALA A 149 -7.20 1.45 11.21
N SER A 150 -7.85 1.75 12.35
CA SER A 150 -7.85 3.11 12.92
C SER A 150 -6.44 3.61 13.23
N ARG A 151 -5.60 2.76 13.85
CA ARG A 151 -4.19 3.10 14.15
C ARG A 151 -3.33 3.27 12.91
N GLU A 152 -3.56 2.45 11.87
CA GLU A 152 -2.86 2.56 10.59
C GLU A 152 -3.25 3.86 9.87
N ILE A 153 -4.52 4.24 9.91
CA ILE A 153 -5.06 5.46 9.31
C ILE A 153 -4.44 6.71 9.96
N GLU A 154 -4.17 6.72 11.25
CA GLU A 154 -3.49 7.85 11.93
C GLU A 154 -2.13 8.21 11.30
N LYS A 155 -1.50 7.24 10.63
CA LYS A 155 -0.19 7.44 9.97
C LYS A 155 -0.28 8.03 8.57
N TYR A 156 -1.47 8.32 8.04
CA TYR A 156 -1.67 8.82 6.67
C TYR A 156 -0.81 10.07 6.35
N GLY A 157 -0.60 10.93 7.35
CA GLY A 157 0.19 12.16 7.19
C GLY A 157 1.69 11.96 6.90
N LYS A 158 2.18 10.71 6.87
CA LYS A 158 3.56 10.36 6.54
C LYS A 158 3.75 10.00 5.06
N TYR A 159 2.68 10.02 4.27
CA TYR A 159 2.70 9.62 2.87
C TYR A 159 2.68 10.83 1.94
N ASP A 160 3.26 10.67 0.74
CA ASP A 160 3.31 11.73 -0.26
C ASP A 160 1.95 11.94 -0.92
N TYR A 161 1.19 10.85 -1.11
CA TYR A 161 -0.12 10.83 -1.75
C TYR A 161 -1.14 10.07 -0.91
N ILE A 162 -2.38 10.55 -0.93
CA ILE A 162 -3.52 9.91 -0.29
C ILE A 162 -4.59 9.64 -1.34
N LEU A 163 -5.01 8.39 -1.44
CA LEU A 163 -6.02 7.93 -2.39
C LEU A 163 -7.23 7.40 -1.61
N VAL A 164 -8.41 7.97 -1.85
CA VAL A 164 -9.66 7.47 -1.26
C VAL A 164 -10.29 6.46 -2.22
N ASN A 165 -10.32 5.18 -1.82
CA ASN A 165 -10.87 4.09 -2.62
C ASN A 165 -12.38 3.92 -2.37
N ASP A 166 -13.15 4.84 -2.95
CA ASP A 166 -14.61 4.83 -2.97
C ASP A 166 -15.12 4.06 -4.20
N ARG A 167 -14.80 4.53 -5.40
CA ARG A 167 -15.05 3.87 -6.67
C ARG A 167 -13.76 3.30 -7.23
N LEU A 168 -13.79 2.02 -7.58
CA LEU A 168 -12.57 1.30 -7.99
C LEU A 168 -11.92 1.93 -9.23
N GLU A 169 -12.73 2.26 -10.25
CA GLU A 169 -12.25 2.82 -11.52
C GLU A 169 -11.57 4.16 -11.31
N ASP A 170 -12.15 5.05 -10.52
CA ASP A 170 -11.58 6.37 -10.21
C ASP A 170 -10.26 6.21 -9.42
N SER A 171 -10.21 5.21 -8.54
CA SER A 171 -9.02 4.91 -7.75
C SER A 171 -7.89 4.32 -8.59
N ILE A 172 -8.23 3.49 -9.59
CA ILE A 172 -7.25 2.95 -10.56
C ILE A 172 -6.67 4.10 -11.38
N ALA A 173 -7.53 4.97 -11.94
CA ALA A 173 -7.10 6.13 -12.74
C ALA A 173 -6.21 7.07 -11.90
N ALA A 174 -6.57 7.32 -10.64
CA ALA A 174 -5.79 8.17 -9.75
C ALA A 174 -4.41 7.54 -9.41
N LEU A 175 -4.35 6.24 -9.11
CA LEU A 175 -3.08 5.57 -8.83
C LEU A 175 -2.19 5.53 -10.08
N GLN A 176 -2.76 5.22 -11.25
CA GLN A 176 -2.03 5.27 -12.52
C GLN A 176 -1.47 6.68 -12.77
N ALA A 177 -2.28 7.71 -12.58
CA ALA A 177 -1.87 9.10 -12.74
C ALA A 177 -0.72 9.49 -11.79
N ILE A 178 -0.74 9.04 -10.54
CA ILE A 178 0.35 9.26 -9.58
C ILE A 178 1.65 8.63 -10.10
N LEU A 179 1.62 7.35 -10.49
CA LEU A 179 2.82 6.64 -10.95
C LEU A 179 3.40 7.29 -12.22
N MET A 180 2.55 7.60 -13.19
CA MET A 180 2.98 8.23 -14.46
C MET A 180 3.46 9.66 -14.24
N SER A 181 2.81 10.44 -13.37
CA SER A 181 3.21 11.79 -13.01
C SER A 181 4.61 11.84 -12.39
N GLU A 182 4.93 10.94 -11.46
CA GLU A 182 6.25 10.87 -10.86
C GLU A 182 7.33 10.42 -11.87
N ARG A 183 6.97 9.54 -12.81
CA ARG A 183 7.85 9.17 -13.94
C ARG A 183 8.15 10.37 -14.84
N LEU A 184 7.12 11.12 -15.25
CA LEU A 184 7.28 12.33 -16.07
C LEU A 184 8.16 13.38 -15.40
N LYS A 185 7.98 13.61 -14.10
CA LYS A 185 8.82 14.53 -13.32
C LYS A 185 10.28 14.11 -13.31
N ARG A 186 10.55 12.82 -13.15
CA ARG A 186 11.90 12.26 -13.17
C ARG A 186 12.56 12.41 -14.53
N GLU A 187 11.82 12.18 -15.61
CA GLU A 187 12.33 12.21 -16.99
C GLU A 187 12.52 13.61 -17.55
N GLY A 188 11.86 14.61 -16.95
CA GLY A 188 11.91 16.00 -17.43
C GLY A 188 11.32 16.19 -18.85
N SER A 189 10.45 15.28 -19.26
CA SER A 189 9.89 15.21 -20.61
C SER A 189 8.95 16.38 -20.92
N ARG A 190 8.86 16.75 -22.20
CA ARG A 190 7.90 17.76 -22.67
C ARG A 190 6.48 17.18 -22.53
N GLN A 191 5.60 17.88 -21.80
CA GLN A 191 4.28 17.41 -21.46
C GLN A 191 3.30 17.53 -22.64
N SER A 192 2.55 16.46 -22.89
CA SER A 192 1.38 16.44 -23.78
C SER A 192 0.12 16.93 -23.04
N ALA A 193 -1.00 17.09 -23.74
CA ALA A 193 -2.27 17.40 -23.09
C ALA A 193 -2.72 16.30 -22.12
N ASP A 194 -2.53 15.04 -22.48
CA ASP A 194 -2.85 13.87 -21.65
C ASP A 194 -1.97 13.83 -20.39
N ASP A 195 -0.69 14.21 -20.51
CA ASP A 195 0.21 14.33 -19.36
C ASP A 195 -0.27 15.41 -18.39
N CYS A 196 -0.77 16.54 -18.89
CA CYS A 196 -1.32 17.62 -18.05
C CYS A 196 -2.54 17.15 -17.25
N GLU A 197 -3.41 16.33 -17.84
CA GLU A 197 -4.56 15.76 -17.13
C GLU A 197 -4.10 14.78 -16.02
N MET A 198 -3.18 13.88 -16.33
CA MET A 198 -2.60 12.96 -15.34
C MET A 198 -1.92 13.70 -14.19
N LEU A 199 -1.14 14.74 -14.51
CA LEU A 199 -0.51 15.59 -13.50
C LEU A 199 -1.54 16.25 -12.59
N ALA A 200 -2.65 16.78 -13.15
CA ALA A 200 -3.71 17.39 -12.38
C ALA A 200 -4.46 16.39 -11.48
N ILE A 201 -4.66 15.15 -11.93
CA ILE A 201 -5.25 14.07 -11.12
C ILE A 201 -4.31 13.72 -9.97
N ALA A 202 -3.03 13.51 -10.24
CA ALA A 202 -2.03 13.18 -9.23
C ALA A 202 -1.89 14.28 -8.18
N GLU A 203 -1.87 15.55 -8.62
CA GLU A 203 -1.75 16.71 -7.74
C GLU A 203 -2.91 16.81 -6.74
N ARG A 204 -4.15 16.48 -7.15
CA ARG A 204 -5.31 16.41 -6.25
C ARG A 204 -5.20 15.32 -5.19
N CYS A 205 -4.32 14.33 -5.39
CA CYS A 205 -4.06 13.25 -4.44
C CYS A 205 -2.88 13.55 -3.50
N ARG A 206 -2.13 14.66 -3.69
CA ARG A 206 -1.07 15.04 -2.77
C ARG A 206 -1.61 15.30 -1.38
N LEU A 207 -0.84 14.90 -0.36
CA LEU A 207 -1.22 15.06 1.05
C LEU A 207 -1.66 16.49 1.37
N GLU A 208 -0.96 17.49 0.86
CA GLU A 208 -1.24 18.91 1.09
C GLU A 208 -2.59 19.35 0.50
N ASN A 209 -3.01 18.75 -0.62
CA ASN A 209 -4.22 19.13 -1.37
C ASN A 209 -5.46 18.33 -0.98
N VAL A 210 -5.29 17.20 -0.29
CA VAL A 210 -6.39 16.25 0.01
C VAL A 210 -6.92 16.40 1.44
N ARG A 211 -6.30 17.22 2.28
CA ARG A 211 -6.60 17.31 3.73
C ARG A 211 -8.07 17.51 4.06
N GLU A 212 -8.73 18.46 3.42
CA GLU A 212 -10.17 18.74 3.69
C GLU A 212 -11.06 17.53 3.33
N ARG A 213 -10.75 16.85 2.22
CA ARG A 213 -11.48 15.65 1.78
C ARG A 213 -11.29 14.48 2.74
N VAL A 214 -10.14 14.37 3.38
CA VAL A 214 -9.78 13.27 4.27
C VAL A 214 -10.32 13.45 5.68
N GLN A 215 -10.52 14.69 6.15
CA GLN A 215 -10.98 14.98 7.51
C GLN A 215 -12.29 14.25 7.91
N PRO A 216 -13.37 14.24 7.10
CA PRO A 216 -14.59 13.48 7.44
C PRO A 216 -14.35 11.97 7.55
N ILE A 217 -13.44 11.44 6.73
CA ILE A 217 -13.04 10.03 6.76
C ILE A 217 -12.39 9.72 8.10
N LEU A 218 -11.38 10.50 8.49
CA LEU A 218 -10.67 10.34 9.76
C LEU A 218 -11.62 10.44 10.94
N ALA A 219 -12.51 11.42 10.95
CA ALA A 219 -13.52 11.61 11.99
C ALA A 219 -14.43 10.38 12.16
N SER A 220 -14.74 9.65 11.07
CA SER A 220 -15.54 8.43 11.13
C SER A 220 -14.86 7.29 11.91
N PHE A 221 -13.53 7.30 11.99
CA PHE A 221 -12.75 6.32 12.73
C PHE A 221 -12.56 6.70 14.21
N VAL A 222 -12.46 7.99 14.51
CA VAL A 222 -12.30 8.49 15.89
C VAL A 222 -13.61 8.36 16.68
N ALA A 223 -14.75 8.72 16.08
CA ALA A 223 -16.06 8.70 16.74
C ALA A 223 -16.47 7.33 17.29
N ALA A 224 -15.92 6.25 16.77
CA ALA A 224 -16.25 4.89 17.16
C ALA A 224 -15.30 4.28 18.20
N THR A 225 -14.24 4.99 18.58
CA THR A 225 -13.31 4.58 19.63
C THR A 225 -13.65 5.21 20.98
N ALA A 226 -14.61 6.15 21.04
CA ALA A 226 -15.11 6.67 22.30
C ALA A 226 -15.86 5.54 23.04
N PRO A 227 -15.47 5.19 24.29
CA PRO A 227 -16.21 4.21 25.08
C PRO A 227 -17.63 4.75 25.25
N GLY A 228 -18.63 3.96 24.79
CA GLY A 228 -20.02 4.28 24.96
C GLY A 228 -20.28 4.56 26.45
N GLY A 229 -20.47 5.82 26.79
CA GLY A 229 -20.99 6.20 28.08
C GLY A 229 -22.44 5.71 28.19
N ARG A 230 -22.63 4.63 28.94
CA ARG A 230 -23.79 4.37 29.80
C ARG A 230 -23.42 3.27 30.78
#